data_1182190e62a99d375b8db9a2c0c7b2de
#
_entry.id   1182190e62a99d375b8db9a2c0c7b2de
#
_cell.length_a   1.000
_cell.length_b   1.000
_cell.length_c   1.000
_cell.angle_alpha   90.00
_cell.angle_beta   90.00
_cell.angle_gamma   90.00
#
_symmetry.space_group_name_H-M   'P 1'
#
loop_
_entity.id
_entity.type
_entity.pdbx_description
1 polymer ?
#
loop_
_entity_poly.entity_id
_entity_poly.type
_entity_poly.pdbx_seq_one_letter_code
_entity_poly.pdbx_strand_id
1 'polypeptide(L)'
;MPEFHVDVSDTSIAASELLKQCSGLSKQQIKQAMKKGAVWVSEADKGHKRLRRADKTLKVGQQLHLYYDAQVLAQQVAAAILIADESAYSVWYKPCGMLSQGSKWGDHCTINRWVEQHHQPQKPAFIVNRLDRAAQGLMLVAHTKSSAAALSGLFAKRLITKQYTALVTGLFPDQLLIETPVDDSPAISMANLLTYNPITKQSLVKLEIETGRKHQIRQHLNSVGFPIVGDRLYGSGMHDLSVDLCLVSTYLSFQCPITGGNKSYRLEDDYLPQFG
;
A
#
# COMPACT_ATOMS: atom_id res chain seq x y z
N MET A 1 21.74 -6.81 0.86
CA MET A 1 20.90 -7.02 -0.35
C MET A 1 21.78 -6.73 -1.56
N PRO A 2 22.15 -7.73 -2.37
CA PRO A 2 23.00 -7.52 -3.55
C PRO A 2 22.27 -6.77 -4.66
N GLU A 3 22.99 -5.86 -5.29
CA GLU A 3 22.57 -5.11 -6.47
C GLU A 3 23.57 -5.43 -7.60
N PHE A 4 23.03 -5.75 -8.77
CA PHE A 4 23.85 -6.05 -9.95
C PHE A 4 23.46 -5.11 -11.07
N HIS A 5 24.46 -4.55 -11.74
CA HIS A 5 24.29 -3.63 -12.85
C HIS A 5 25.17 -4.11 -14.00
N VAL A 6 24.60 -4.21 -15.19
CA VAL A 6 25.33 -4.67 -16.38
C VAL A 6 24.94 -3.85 -17.61
N ASP A 7 25.93 -3.34 -18.30
CA ASP A 7 25.74 -2.62 -19.56
C ASP A 7 25.48 -3.61 -20.71
N VAL A 8 24.53 -3.28 -21.56
CA VAL A 8 24.19 -4.08 -22.73
C VAL A 8 25.11 -3.69 -23.88
N SER A 9 26.10 -4.55 -24.14
CA SER A 9 27.04 -4.42 -25.27
C SER A 9 26.69 -5.32 -26.47
N ASP A 10 25.96 -6.42 -26.20
CA ASP A 10 25.53 -7.40 -27.20
C ASP A 10 24.02 -7.63 -27.12
N THR A 11 23.34 -7.40 -28.23
CA THR A 11 21.87 -7.57 -28.35
C THR A 11 21.46 -9.01 -28.63
N SER A 12 22.39 -9.91 -28.94
CA SER A 12 22.09 -11.34 -29.17
C SER A 12 21.86 -12.12 -27.88
N ILE A 13 22.33 -11.58 -26.75
CA ILE A 13 22.23 -12.23 -25.43
C ILE A 13 20.94 -11.77 -24.74
N ALA A 14 20.12 -12.72 -24.29
CA ALA A 14 18.90 -12.43 -23.57
C ALA A 14 19.19 -11.83 -22.18
N ALA A 15 18.31 -10.92 -21.72
CA ALA A 15 18.44 -10.24 -20.42
C ALA A 15 18.68 -11.21 -19.25
N SER A 16 18.00 -12.37 -19.25
CA SER A 16 18.17 -13.37 -18.21
C SER A 16 19.54 -14.06 -18.23
N GLU A 17 20.18 -14.15 -19.37
CA GLU A 17 21.53 -14.74 -19.49
C GLU A 17 22.61 -13.76 -19.04
N LEU A 18 22.50 -12.48 -19.45
CA LEU A 18 23.37 -11.40 -18.97
C LEU A 18 23.37 -11.31 -17.44
N LEU A 19 22.17 -11.31 -16.85
CA LEU A 19 22.02 -11.25 -15.39
C LEU A 19 22.57 -12.51 -14.70
N LYS A 20 22.44 -13.69 -15.30
CA LYS A 20 23.04 -14.93 -14.77
C LYS A 20 24.57 -14.84 -14.72
N GLN A 21 25.18 -14.33 -15.79
CA GLN A 21 26.64 -14.19 -15.87
C GLN A 21 27.18 -13.23 -14.79
N CYS A 22 26.51 -12.11 -14.55
CA CYS A 22 27.00 -11.11 -13.59
C CYS A 22 26.62 -11.41 -12.12
N SER A 23 25.51 -12.13 -11.87
CA SER A 23 25.00 -12.34 -10.50
C SER A 23 25.33 -13.71 -9.91
N GLY A 24 25.69 -14.70 -10.73
CA GLY A 24 25.83 -16.09 -10.30
C GLY A 24 24.52 -16.80 -9.93
N LEU A 25 23.36 -16.10 -10.03
CA LEU A 25 22.06 -16.68 -9.74
C LEU A 25 21.62 -17.63 -10.85
N SER A 26 20.82 -18.63 -10.51
CA SER A 26 20.23 -19.51 -11.50
C SER A 26 19.24 -18.75 -12.42
N LYS A 27 19.09 -19.22 -13.65
CA LYS A 27 18.15 -18.65 -14.62
C LYS A 27 16.71 -18.64 -14.10
N GLN A 28 16.35 -19.61 -13.28
CA GLN A 28 15.02 -19.71 -12.63
C GLN A 28 14.83 -18.58 -11.61
N GLN A 29 15.81 -18.32 -10.74
CA GLN A 29 15.78 -17.21 -9.77
C GLN A 29 15.66 -15.86 -10.47
N ILE A 30 16.41 -15.65 -11.55
CA ILE A 30 16.36 -14.42 -12.35
C ILE A 30 14.96 -14.24 -12.97
N LYS A 31 14.41 -15.29 -13.60
CA LYS A 31 13.05 -15.22 -14.17
C LYS A 31 11.99 -14.91 -13.11
N GLN A 32 12.13 -15.47 -11.90
CA GLN A 32 11.25 -15.13 -10.78
C GLN A 32 11.41 -13.67 -10.34
N ALA A 33 12.66 -13.20 -10.20
CA ALA A 33 12.94 -11.80 -9.86
C ALA A 33 12.37 -10.84 -10.91
N MET A 34 12.48 -11.15 -12.22
CA MET A 34 11.85 -10.39 -13.30
C MET A 34 10.32 -10.36 -13.16
N LYS A 35 9.68 -11.52 -12.98
CA LYS A 35 8.22 -11.63 -12.80
C LYS A 35 7.74 -10.82 -11.59
N LYS A 36 8.50 -10.84 -10.49
CA LYS A 36 8.21 -10.14 -9.24
C LYS A 36 8.63 -8.67 -9.22
N GLY A 37 9.21 -8.17 -10.34
CA GLY A 37 9.49 -6.76 -10.57
C GLY A 37 10.79 -6.24 -9.93
N ALA A 38 11.76 -7.11 -9.67
CA ALA A 38 13.08 -6.76 -9.14
C ALA A 38 14.13 -6.48 -10.22
N VAL A 39 13.78 -6.63 -11.50
CA VAL A 39 14.66 -6.33 -12.63
C VAL A 39 14.18 -5.08 -13.35
N TRP A 40 15.13 -4.22 -13.68
CA TRP A 40 14.88 -2.94 -14.34
C TRP A 40 15.82 -2.77 -15.53
N VAL A 41 15.40 -1.96 -16.48
CA VAL A 41 16.21 -1.47 -17.58
C VAL A 41 16.18 0.03 -17.58
N SER A 42 17.34 0.65 -17.71
CA SER A 42 17.49 2.09 -17.95
C SER A 42 18.10 2.33 -19.34
N GLU A 43 17.82 3.49 -19.86
CA GLU A 43 18.40 4.03 -21.08
C GLU A 43 18.73 5.49 -20.80
N ALA A 44 19.83 6.00 -21.33
CA ALA A 44 20.17 7.41 -21.18
C ALA A 44 18.93 8.25 -21.52
N ASP A 45 18.60 9.23 -20.68
CA ASP A 45 17.50 10.18 -20.83
C ASP A 45 16.05 9.63 -20.69
N LYS A 46 15.85 8.31 -20.47
CA LYS A 46 14.50 7.70 -20.41
C LYS A 46 14.08 7.14 -19.05
N GLY A 47 14.94 7.25 -18.04
CA GLY A 47 14.67 6.73 -16.69
C GLY A 47 14.60 5.20 -16.63
N HIS A 48 14.17 4.68 -15.47
CA HIS A 48 14.14 3.24 -15.19
C HIS A 48 12.76 2.65 -15.44
N LYS A 49 12.69 1.50 -16.13
CA LYS A 49 11.46 0.72 -16.36
C LYS A 49 11.66 -0.71 -15.92
N ARG A 50 10.63 -1.31 -15.31
CA ARG A 50 10.67 -2.73 -14.92
C ARG A 50 10.72 -3.62 -16.16
N LEU A 51 11.62 -4.59 -16.12
CA LEU A 51 11.75 -5.62 -17.15
C LEU A 51 11.22 -6.95 -16.59
N ARG A 52 10.05 -7.38 -17.09
CA ARG A 52 9.39 -8.60 -16.61
C ARG A 52 9.54 -9.79 -17.56
N ARG A 53 9.89 -9.54 -18.83
CA ARG A 53 10.04 -10.58 -19.85
C ARG A 53 11.50 -11.00 -19.94
N ALA A 54 11.77 -12.28 -19.72
CA ALA A 54 13.12 -12.84 -19.74
C ALA A 54 13.72 -12.94 -21.16
N ASP A 55 12.85 -13.02 -22.16
CA ASP A 55 13.16 -13.15 -23.58
C ASP A 55 13.21 -11.80 -24.31
N LYS A 56 13.04 -10.70 -23.61
CA LYS A 56 13.07 -9.38 -24.24
C LYS A 56 14.46 -9.06 -24.78
N THR A 57 14.52 -8.73 -26.07
CA THR A 57 15.70 -8.17 -26.71
C THR A 57 16.01 -6.78 -26.15
N LEU A 58 17.26 -6.56 -25.80
CA LEU A 58 17.79 -5.30 -25.29
C LEU A 58 18.50 -4.54 -26.41
N LYS A 59 18.80 -3.27 -26.20
CA LYS A 59 19.53 -2.42 -27.11
C LYS A 59 20.90 -2.09 -26.53
N VAL A 60 21.91 -1.94 -27.41
CA VAL A 60 23.21 -1.40 -26.99
C VAL A 60 23.00 -0.03 -26.36
N GLY A 61 23.70 0.25 -25.26
CA GLY A 61 23.57 1.48 -24.47
C GLY A 61 22.47 1.46 -23.42
N GLN A 62 21.70 0.38 -23.33
CA GLN A 62 20.84 0.14 -22.16
C GLN A 62 21.66 -0.47 -21.02
N GLN A 63 21.20 -0.24 -19.79
CA GLN A 63 21.76 -0.88 -18.59
C GLN A 63 20.68 -1.70 -17.89
N LEU A 64 21.01 -2.93 -17.52
CA LEU A 64 20.18 -3.81 -16.70
C LEU A 64 20.55 -3.64 -15.24
N HIS A 65 19.52 -3.67 -14.39
CA HIS A 65 19.65 -3.62 -12.95
C HIS A 65 18.85 -4.79 -12.34
N LEU A 66 19.49 -5.58 -11.51
CA LEU A 66 18.85 -6.60 -10.70
C LEU A 66 19.03 -6.26 -9.22
N TYR A 67 17.91 -6.05 -8.54
CA TYR A 67 17.85 -5.84 -7.10
C TYR A 67 17.36 -7.13 -6.45
N TYR A 68 18.28 -7.94 -5.93
CA TYR A 68 17.94 -9.28 -5.45
C TYR A 68 17.86 -9.33 -3.93
N ASP A 69 16.66 -9.61 -3.41
CA ASP A 69 16.40 -9.90 -2.02
C ASP A 69 15.49 -11.12 -1.92
N ALA A 70 16.05 -12.24 -1.47
CA ALA A 70 15.33 -13.50 -1.39
C ALA A 70 14.14 -13.43 -0.41
N GLN A 71 14.26 -12.66 0.69
CA GLN A 71 13.18 -12.51 1.67
C GLN A 71 12.03 -11.68 1.09
N VAL A 72 12.35 -10.55 0.42
CA VAL A 72 11.33 -9.73 -0.28
C VAL A 72 10.66 -10.55 -1.37
N LEU A 73 11.44 -11.27 -2.18
CA LEU A 73 10.93 -12.09 -3.28
C LEU A 73 10.13 -13.31 -2.82
N ALA A 74 10.35 -13.81 -1.60
CA ALA A 74 9.58 -14.90 -1.02
C ALA A 74 8.24 -14.47 -0.44
N GLN A 75 8.02 -13.15 -0.24
CA GLN A 75 6.79 -12.66 0.38
C GLN A 75 5.55 -13.03 -0.43
N GLN A 76 4.48 -13.30 0.31
CA GLN A 76 3.13 -13.51 -0.20
C GLN A 76 2.17 -12.59 0.56
N VAL A 77 1.05 -12.27 -0.06
CA VAL A 77 0.01 -11.43 0.55
C VAL A 77 -1.35 -12.07 0.31
N ALA A 78 -2.27 -11.83 1.22
CA ALA A 78 -3.66 -12.22 1.03
C ALA A 78 -4.27 -11.48 -0.17
N ALA A 79 -5.35 -12.01 -0.72
CA ALA A 79 -6.05 -11.42 -1.85
C ALA A 79 -6.66 -10.06 -1.48
N ALA A 80 -6.51 -9.06 -2.35
CA ALA A 80 -7.32 -7.86 -2.26
C ALA A 80 -8.71 -8.14 -2.85
N ILE A 81 -9.74 -7.49 -2.31
CA ILE A 81 -11.14 -7.71 -2.67
C ILE A 81 -11.66 -6.47 -3.40
N LEU A 82 -12.29 -6.66 -4.57
CA LEU A 82 -12.95 -5.59 -5.30
C LEU A 82 -14.25 -5.21 -4.57
N ILE A 83 -14.36 -3.95 -4.15
CA ILE A 83 -15.55 -3.40 -3.48
C ILE A 83 -16.47 -2.71 -4.50
N ALA A 84 -15.90 -1.96 -5.45
CA ALA A 84 -16.66 -1.32 -6.52
C ALA A 84 -15.80 -1.10 -7.77
N ASP A 85 -16.40 -1.25 -8.96
CA ASP A 85 -15.81 -0.87 -10.25
C ASP A 85 -16.58 0.32 -10.82
N GLU A 86 -15.90 1.46 -10.91
CA GLU A 86 -16.44 2.72 -11.45
C GLU A 86 -15.88 3.00 -12.87
N SER A 87 -15.45 1.97 -13.57
CA SER A 87 -14.86 2.02 -14.92
C SER A 87 -13.56 2.80 -15.04
N ALA A 88 -13.54 4.09 -14.67
CA ALA A 88 -12.34 4.96 -14.68
C ALA A 88 -11.42 4.74 -13.46
N TYR A 89 -11.97 4.18 -12.41
CA TYR A 89 -11.27 3.76 -11.19
C TYR A 89 -12.04 2.62 -10.53
N SER A 90 -11.41 1.94 -9.60
CA SER A 90 -12.01 0.90 -8.76
C SER A 90 -11.68 1.11 -7.30
N VAL A 91 -12.49 0.56 -6.42
CA VAL A 91 -12.32 0.60 -4.97
C VAL A 91 -12.02 -0.81 -4.49
N TRP A 92 -10.97 -0.96 -3.71
CA TRP A 92 -10.50 -2.25 -3.24
C TRP A 92 -10.33 -2.26 -1.73
N TYR A 93 -10.62 -3.40 -1.12
CA TYR A 93 -10.12 -3.70 0.21
C TYR A 93 -8.69 -4.22 0.10
N LYS A 94 -7.74 -3.48 0.67
CA LYS A 94 -6.34 -3.87 0.79
C LYS A 94 -6.15 -4.66 2.08
N PRO A 95 -5.70 -5.92 2.06
CA PRO A 95 -5.42 -6.69 3.27
C PRO A 95 -4.15 -6.20 3.98
N CYS A 96 -3.97 -6.63 5.24
CA CYS A 96 -2.72 -6.47 5.98
C CYS A 96 -1.55 -7.12 5.23
N GLY A 97 -0.35 -6.56 5.39
CA GLY A 97 0.85 -7.06 4.74
C GLY A 97 1.04 -6.62 3.28
N MET A 98 -0.04 -6.31 2.55
CA MET A 98 0.02 -5.80 1.18
C MET A 98 0.53 -4.35 1.16
N LEU A 99 1.45 -4.06 0.24
CA LEU A 99 2.02 -2.72 0.05
C LEU A 99 1.11 -1.87 -0.84
N SER A 100 1.01 -0.57 -0.55
CA SER A 100 0.35 0.38 -1.46
C SER A 100 1.20 0.67 -2.70
N GLN A 101 2.53 0.63 -2.56
CA GLN A 101 3.48 0.94 -3.64
C GLN A 101 4.69 0.04 -3.55
N GLY A 102 5.23 -0.38 -4.70
CA GLY A 102 6.42 -1.21 -4.79
C GLY A 102 7.73 -0.43 -4.59
N SER A 103 8.81 -1.18 -4.43
CA SER A 103 10.17 -0.68 -4.35
C SER A 103 11.03 -1.24 -5.49
N LYS A 104 12.29 -0.83 -5.59
CA LYS A 104 13.23 -1.41 -6.57
C LYS A 104 13.39 -2.93 -6.42
N TRP A 105 13.20 -3.48 -5.23
CA TRP A 105 13.34 -4.90 -4.88
C TRP A 105 12.17 -5.79 -5.30
N GLY A 106 11.03 -5.20 -5.66
CA GLY A 106 9.84 -5.92 -6.12
C GLY A 106 8.55 -5.13 -5.96
N ASP A 107 7.50 -5.60 -6.65
CA ASP A 107 6.15 -5.02 -6.55
C ASP A 107 5.04 -6.08 -6.59
N HIS A 108 5.38 -7.36 -6.56
CA HIS A 108 4.41 -8.45 -6.66
C HIS A 108 3.42 -8.51 -5.48
N CYS A 109 3.79 -7.91 -4.33
CA CYS A 109 2.96 -7.81 -3.14
C CYS A 109 2.33 -6.41 -2.98
N THR A 110 2.03 -5.72 -4.08
CA THR A 110 1.40 -4.39 -4.05
C THR A 110 -0.02 -4.42 -4.60
N ILE A 111 -0.86 -3.51 -4.09
CA ILE A 111 -2.25 -3.40 -4.54
C ILE A 111 -2.36 -3.06 -6.04
N ASN A 112 -1.53 -2.14 -6.56
CA ASN A 112 -1.58 -1.81 -7.98
C ASN A 112 -1.23 -3.01 -8.85
N ARG A 113 -0.19 -3.81 -8.47
CA ARG A 113 0.15 -5.01 -9.24
C ARG A 113 -0.92 -6.08 -9.12
N TRP A 114 -1.55 -6.22 -7.94
CA TRP A 114 -2.68 -7.10 -7.75
C TRP A 114 -3.83 -6.73 -8.69
N VAL A 115 -4.22 -5.46 -8.71
CA VAL A 115 -5.32 -4.94 -9.56
C VAL A 115 -5.02 -5.16 -11.04
N GLU A 116 -3.82 -4.84 -11.52
CA GLU A 116 -3.41 -5.10 -12.92
C GLU A 116 -3.59 -6.57 -13.34
N GLN A 117 -3.43 -7.50 -12.40
CA GLN A 117 -3.49 -8.93 -12.68
C GLN A 117 -4.88 -9.56 -12.50
N HIS A 118 -5.70 -9.01 -11.61
CA HIS A 118 -6.95 -9.65 -11.17
C HIS A 118 -8.21 -8.87 -11.53
N HIS A 119 -8.09 -7.59 -11.93
CA HIS A 119 -9.24 -6.85 -12.47
C HIS A 119 -9.69 -7.44 -13.81
N GLN A 120 -11.01 -7.61 -13.99
CA GLN A 120 -11.59 -8.15 -15.23
C GLN A 120 -12.55 -7.14 -15.87
N PRO A 121 -12.36 -6.74 -17.13
CA PRO A 121 -11.15 -6.97 -17.94
C PRO A 121 -9.91 -6.31 -17.36
N GLN A 122 -8.72 -6.79 -17.69
CA GLN A 122 -7.47 -6.22 -17.17
C GLN A 122 -7.35 -4.73 -17.52
N LYS A 123 -7.04 -3.91 -16.52
CA LYS A 123 -6.85 -2.46 -16.65
C LYS A 123 -5.50 -2.03 -16.05
N PRO A 124 -4.91 -0.92 -16.51
CA PRO A 124 -3.81 -0.28 -15.80
C PRO A 124 -4.23 0.11 -14.38
N ALA A 125 -3.28 0.14 -13.45
CA ALA A 125 -3.53 0.48 -12.06
C ALA A 125 -2.60 1.61 -11.57
N PHE A 126 -3.18 2.76 -11.29
CA PHE A 126 -2.51 3.95 -10.76
C PHE A 126 -2.97 4.21 -9.33
N ILE A 127 -2.02 4.28 -8.41
CA ILE A 127 -2.30 4.56 -6.99
C ILE A 127 -2.64 6.05 -6.82
N VAL A 128 -3.75 6.34 -6.15
CA VAL A 128 -4.20 7.71 -5.86
C VAL A 128 -4.11 8.07 -4.38
N ASN A 129 -4.18 7.08 -3.49
CA ASN A 129 -3.96 7.22 -2.06
C ASN A 129 -3.12 6.05 -1.53
N ARG A 130 -2.67 6.14 -0.29
CA ARG A 130 -1.84 5.12 0.34
C ARG A 130 -2.39 4.72 1.70
N LEU A 131 -2.26 3.44 2.03
CA LEU A 131 -2.33 2.89 3.38
C LEU A 131 -0.97 2.31 3.75
N ASP A 132 -0.67 2.25 5.03
CA ASP A 132 0.52 1.57 5.54
C ASP A 132 0.47 0.09 5.16
N ARG A 133 1.64 -0.58 5.12
CA ARG A 133 1.71 -2.03 4.85
C ARG A 133 0.86 -2.84 5.84
N ALA A 134 0.90 -2.47 7.11
CA ALA A 134 0.17 -3.17 8.16
C ALA A 134 -1.32 -2.78 8.23
N ALA A 135 -1.70 -1.57 7.78
CA ALA A 135 -3.10 -1.14 7.77
C ALA A 135 -3.89 -1.83 6.66
N GLN A 136 -5.20 -1.96 6.88
CA GLN A 136 -6.15 -2.62 5.97
C GLN A 136 -7.22 -1.63 5.51
N GLY A 137 -8.06 -2.03 4.54
CA GLY A 137 -9.29 -1.32 4.19
C GLY A 137 -9.28 -0.65 2.82
N LEU A 138 -10.17 0.31 2.65
CA LEU A 138 -10.51 0.92 1.38
C LEU A 138 -9.37 1.70 0.74
N MET A 139 -9.10 1.40 -0.52
CA MET A 139 -8.18 2.13 -1.39
C MET A 139 -8.80 2.38 -2.76
N LEU A 140 -8.55 3.56 -3.33
CA LEU A 140 -8.90 3.92 -4.70
C LEU A 140 -7.73 3.59 -5.64
N VAL A 141 -8.05 2.95 -6.77
CA VAL A 141 -7.09 2.65 -7.84
C VAL A 141 -7.65 3.17 -9.14
N ALA A 142 -6.97 4.14 -9.76
CA ALA A 142 -7.38 4.71 -11.03
C ALA A 142 -6.89 3.85 -12.21
N HIS A 143 -7.62 3.89 -13.35
CA HIS A 143 -7.33 3.08 -14.52
C HIS A 143 -6.76 3.90 -15.69
N THR A 144 -6.74 5.22 -15.58
CA THR A 144 -6.09 6.12 -16.52
C THR A 144 -5.24 7.17 -15.78
N LYS A 145 -4.27 7.76 -16.47
CA LYS A 145 -3.46 8.85 -15.88
C LYS A 145 -4.31 10.07 -15.55
N SER A 146 -5.32 10.39 -16.36
CA SER A 146 -6.23 11.52 -16.12
C SER A 146 -7.08 11.30 -14.89
N SER A 147 -7.70 10.11 -14.72
CA SER A 147 -8.45 9.79 -13.50
C SER A 147 -7.55 9.72 -12.26
N ALA A 148 -6.31 9.25 -12.39
CA ALA A 148 -5.35 9.28 -11.28
C ALA A 148 -5.03 10.71 -10.84
N ALA A 149 -4.77 11.61 -11.77
CA ALA A 149 -4.50 13.02 -11.47
C ALA A 149 -5.73 13.69 -10.81
N ALA A 150 -6.92 13.49 -11.37
CA ALA A 150 -8.16 14.05 -10.84
C ALA A 150 -8.46 13.58 -9.41
N LEU A 151 -8.39 12.26 -9.16
CA LEU A 151 -8.63 11.68 -7.84
C LEU A 151 -7.53 12.06 -6.82
N SER A 152 -6.26 12.04 -7.21
CA SER A 152 -5.16 12.50 -6.34
C SER A 152 -5.32 13.97 -5.96
N GLY A 153 -5.87 14.80 -6.86
CA GLY A 153 -6.20 16.19 -6.58
C GLY A 153 -7.20 16.35 -5.44
N LEU A 154 -8.17 15.43 -5.29
CA LEU A 154 -9.11 15.46 -4.16
C LEU A 154 -8.40 15.21 -2.82
N PHE A 155 -7.46 14.25 -2.77
CA PHE A 155 -6.67 13.99 -1.56
C PHE A 155 -5.79 15.19 -1.20
N ALA A 156 -5.11 15.80 -2.20
CA ALA A 156 -4.27 16.97 -1.99
C ALA A 156 -5.06 18.18 -1.47
N LYS A 157 -6.30 18.37 -1.95
CA LYS A 157 -7.21 19.46 -1.55
C LYS A 157 -8.06 19.11 -0.31
N ARG A 158 -7.90 17.93 0.28
CA ARG A 158 -8.69 17.45 1.44
C ARG A 158 -10.19 17.39 1.18
N LEU A 159 -10.61 17.08 -0.03
CA LEU A 159 -12.01 16.99 -0.46
C LEU A 159 -12.57 15.57 -0.39
N ILE A 160 -11.91 14.68 0.37
CA ILE A 160 -12.35 13.31 0.63
C ILE A 160 -12.53 13.14 2.13
N THR A 161 -13.73 12.76 2.55
CA THR A 161 -13.97 12.27 3.91
C THR A 161 -13.37 10.86 4.03
N LYS A 162 -12.54 10.66 5.05
CA LYS A 162 -11.84 9.40 5.33
C LYS A 162 -12.14 9.00 6.76
N GLN A 163 -12.77 7.84 6.95
CA GLN A 163 -12.96 7.29 8.29
C GLN A 163 -12.23 5.97 8.41
N TYR A 164 -11.71 5.76 9.61
CA TYR A 164 -10.99 4.55 10.00
C TYR A 164 -11.64 3.99 11.25
N THR A 165 -11.46 2.70 11.46
CA THR A 165 -11.79 2.04 12.73
C THR A 165 -10.52 1.40 13.26
N ALA A 166 -10.22 1.61 14.52
CA ALA A 166 -9.07 1.05 15.22
C ALA A 166 -9.51 0.38 16.51
N LEU A 167 -8.86 -0.73 16.86
CA LEU A 167 -8.95 -1.31 18.20
C LEU A 167 -7.74 -0.82 19.00
N VAL A 168 -7.98 -0.17 20.13
CA VAL A 168 -6.95 0.40 20.99
C VAL A 168 -6.98 -0.21 22.39
N THR A 169 -5.86 -0.17 23.10
CA THR A 169 -5.78 -0.58 24.51
C THR A 169 -6.31 0.51 25.43
N GLY A 170 -7.06 0.11 26.47
CA GLY A 170 -7.61 1.02 27.49
C GLY A 170 -9.03 1.49 27.19
N LEU A 171 -9.64 2.14 28.18
CA LEU A 171 -10.94 2.80 28.06
C LEU A 171 -10.75 4.16 27.40
N PHE A 172 -11.10 4.26 26.12
CA PHE A 172 -11.01 5.51 25.36
C PHE A 172 -12.10 6.50 25.79
N PRO A 173 -11.84 7.81 25.88
CA PRO A 173 -12.90 8.80 26.15
C PRO A 173 -13.93 8.84 25.00
N ASP A 174 -15.14 9.34 25.29
CA ASP A 174 -16.23 9.39 24.32
C ASP A 174 -15.79 10.05 23.00
N GLN A 175 -15.03 11.15 23.09
CA GLN A 175 -14.50 11.88 21.96
C GLN A 175 -13.15 12.53 22.30
N LEU A 176 -12.24 12.56 21.34
CA LEU A 176 -10.94 13.23 21.48
C LEU A 176 -10.47 13.83 20.13
N LEU A 177 -10.16 15.12 20.14
CA LEU A 177 -9.46 15.79 19.04
C LEU A 177 -7.96 15.69 19.30
N ILE A 178 -7.21 15.21 18.31
CA ILE A 178 -5.75 15.06 18.39
C ILE A 178 -5.12 15.90 17.29
N GLU A 179 -4.33 16.91 17.69
CA GLU A 179 -3.68 17.88 16.79
C GLU A 179 -2.16 17.87 16.90
N THR A 180 -1.60 16.84 17.54
CA THR A 180 -0.14 16.68 17.66
C THR A 180 0.49 16.61 16.27
N PRO A 181 1.51 17.44 15.97
CA PRO A 181 2.21 17.35 14.69
C PRO A 181 2.82 15.98 14.46
N VAL A 182 2.80 15.52 13.21
CA VAL A 182 3.43 14.27 12.77
C VAL A 182 4.58 14.60 11.82
N ASP A 183 5.80 14.19 12.16
CA ASP A 183 7.04 14.55 11.44
C ASP A 183 7.10 16.08 11.18
N ASP A 184 6.91 16.89 12.23
CA ASP A 184 6.89 18.37 12.24
C ASP A 184 5.82 18.99 11.32
N SER A 185 4.87 18.22 10.86
CA SER A 185 3.81 18.68 9.97
C SER A 185 2.46 18.68 10.69
N PRO A 186 1.62 19.72 10.51
CA PRO A 186 0.27 19.75 11.08
C PRO A 186 -0.53 18.51 10.71
N ALA A 187 -1.13 17.89 11.72
CA ALA A 187 -1.91 16.69 11.59
C ALA A 187 -3.15 16.79 12.48
N ILE A 188 -4.33 16.41 11.97
CA ILE A 188 -5.60 16.50 12.69
C ILE A 188 -6.35 15.18 12.56
N SER A 189 -6.75 14.62 13.72
CA SER A 189 -7.57 13.42 13.82
C SER A 189 -8.64 13.61 14.88
N MET A 190 -9.90 13.41 14.51
CA MET A 190 -11.01 13.32 15.44
C MET A 190 -11.30 11.85 15.72
N ALA A 191 -11.29 11.45 16.99
CA ALA A 191 -11.52 10.08 17.43
C ALA A 191 -12.75 10.00 18.33
N ASN A 192 -13.60 9.00 18.12
CA ASN A 192 -14.83 8.77 18.89
C ASN A 192 -14.89 7.32 19.33
N LEU A 193 -15.21 7.08 20.60
CA LEU A 193 -15.47 5.75 21.12
C LEU A 193 -16.71 5.15 20.45
N LEU A 194 -16.60 3.93 19.92
CA LEU A 194 -17.76 3.17 19.46
C LEU A 194 -18.26 2.21 20.55
N THR A 195 -17.34 1.44 21.14
CA THR A 195 -17.65 0.51 22.22
C THR A 195 -16.39 0.15 22.99
N TYR A 196 -16.56 -0.27 24.24
CA TYR A 196 -15.48 -0.72 25.13
C TYR A 196 -15.76 -2.14 25.64
N ASN A 197 -14.75 -2.99 25.59
CA ASN A 197 -14.81 -4.32 26.19
C ASN A 197 -14.02 -4.32 27.51
N PRO A 198 -14.72 -4.44 28.69
CA PRO A 198 -14.05 -4.42 29.99
C PRO A 198 -13.22 -5.68 30.28
N ILE A 199 -13.48 -6.80 29.58
CA ILE A 199 -12.77 -8.06 29.77
C ILE A 199 -11.38 -7.95 29.16
N THR A 200 -11.30 -7.53 27.88
CA THR A 200 -10.03 -7.37 27.15
C THR A 200 -9.38 -6.02 27.44
N LYS A 201 -10.10 -5.08 28.10
CA LYS A 201 -9.69 -3.68 28.33
C LYS A 201 -9.29 -2.98 27.02
N GLN A 202 -10.10 -3.15 25.99
CA GLN A 202 -9.90 -2.58 24.67
C GLN A 202 -11.09 -1.73 24.24
N SER A 203 -10.84 -0.68 23.49
CA SER A 203 -11.86 0.19 22.91
C SER A 203 -11.82 0.11 21.38
N LEU A 204 -12.99 -0.02 20.77
CA LEU A 204 -13.17 0.18 19.33
C LEU A 204 -13.45 1.65 19.09
N VAL A 205 -12.62 2.30 18.27
CA VAL A 205 -12.61 3.74 18.06
C VAL A 205 -12.78 4.05 16.57
N LYS A 206 -13.73 4.95 16.25
CA LYS A 206 -13.86 5.53 14.91
C LYS A 206 -13.02 6.81 14.82
N LEU A 207 -12.22 6.92 13.77
CA LEU A 207 -11.42 8.12 13.51
C LEU A 207 -11.81 8.75 12.18
N GLU A 208 -11.89 10.08 12.17
CA GLU A 208 -11.93 10.88 10.95
C GLU A 208 -10.67 11.74 10.89
N ILE A 209 -10.00 11.74 9.74
CA ILE A 209 -8.74 12.46 9.56
C ILE A 209 -8.87 13.52 8.47
N GLU A 210 -8.47 14.75 8.77
CA GLU A 210 -8.38 15.83 7.77
C GLU A 210 -7.11 15.73 6.94
N THR A 211 -6.00 15.41 7.60
CA THR A 211 -4.68 15.24 7.01
C THR A 211 -4.37 13.77 6.74
N GLY A 212 -3.31 13.48 6.02
CA GLY A 212 -2.88 12.10 5.70
C GLY A 212 -1.36 11.95 5.83
N ARG A 213 -0.80 12.24 7.02
CA ARG A 213 0.63 12.08 7.28
C ARG A 213 0.99 10.61 7.43
N LYS A 214 2.26 10.29 7.22
CA LYS A 214 2.74 8.90 7.38
C LYS A 214 2.51 8.43 8.82
N HIS A 215 1.84 7.29 8.98
CA HIS A 215 1.51 6.68 10.28
C HIS A 215 0.70 7.60 11.24
N GLN A 216 0.01 8.63 10.73
CA GLN A 216 -0.66 9.65 11.55
C GLN A 216 -1.54 9.06 12.67
N ILE A 217 -2.49 8.20 12.33
CA ILE A 217 -3.43 7.63 13.30
C ILE A 217 -2.69 6.85 14.39
N ARG A 218 -1.66 6.09 14.00
CA ARG A 218 -0.85 5.27 14.90
C ARG A 218 -0.07 6.13 15.88
N GLN A 219 0.58 7.20 15.40
CA GLN A 219 1.31 8.15 16.24
C GLN A 219 0.37 8.93 17.14
N HIS A 220 -0.76 9.42 16.62
CA HIS A 220 -1.75 10.17 17.38
C HIS A 220 -2.33 9.34 18.54
N LEU A 221 -2.83 8.15 18.27
CA LEU A 221 -3.42 7.30 19.32
C LEU A 221 -2.38 6.89 20.36
N ASN A 222 -1.14 6.59 19.96
CA ASN A 222 -0.07 6.31 20.92
C ASN A 222 0.29 7.53 21.77
N SER A 223 0.36 8.74 21.17
CA SER A 223 0.75 9.97 21.89
C SER A 223 -0.22 10.35 23.01
N VAL A 224 -1.48 9.92 22.90
CA VAL A 224 -2.52 10.17 23.91
C VAL A 224 -2.75 8.96 24.85
N GLY A 225 -1.88 7.93 24.77
CA GLY A 225 -1.88 6.79 25.68
C GLY A 225 -2.81 5.63 25.29
N PHE A 226 -3.35 5.62 24.06
CA PHE A 226 -4.22 4.57 23.53
C PHE A 226 -3.61 3.89 22.29
N PRO A 227 -2.50 3.16 22.41
CA PRO A 227 -1.86 2.53 21.25
C PRO A 227 -2.80 1.51 20.61
N ILE A 228 -2.67 1.39 19.28
CA ILE A 228 -3.46 0.43 18.50
C ILE A 228 -2.98 -0.99 18.80
N VAL A 229 -3.91 -1.91 18.97
CA VAL A 229 -3.62 -3.34 19.12
C VAL A 229 -2.89 -3.87 17.88
N GLY A 230 -1.80 -4.62 18.08
CA GLY A 230 -0.95 -5.13 17.01
C GLY A 230 0.00 -4.10 16.38
N ASP A 231 0.10 -2.87 16.93
CA ASP A 231 1.06 -1.89 16.42
C ASP A 231 2.48 -2.16 16.93
N ARG A 232 3.30 -2.75 16.07
CA ARG A 232 4.70 -3.13 16.36
C ARG A 232 5.69 -1.97 16.34
N LEU A 233 5.28 -0.76 15.88
CA LEU A 233 6.18 0.40 15.81
C LEU A 233 5.94 1.40 16.94
N TYR A 234 4.68 1.62 17.29
CA TYR A 234 4.28 2.65 18.23
C TYR A 234 3.60 2.09 19.48
N GLY A 235 3.23 0.80 19.50
CA GLY A 235 2.61 0.19 20.68
C GLY A 235 3.59 0.00 21.85
N SER A 236 3.07 -0.18 23.05
CA SER A 236 3.87 -0.37 24.28
C SER A 236 4.34 -1.83 24.46
N GLY A 237 5.60 -2.10 24.25
CA GLY A 237 6.40 -3.17 24.87
C GLY A 237 6.20 -4.60 24.38
N MET A 238 5.36 -5.41 24.92
CA MET A 238 5.17 -6.81 24.53
C MET A 238 4.17 -6.94 23.40
N HIS A 239 4.68 -7.09 22.16
CA HIS A 239 3.84 -7.31 20.99
C HIS A 239 3.62 -8.80 20.81
N ASP A 240 2.37 -9.22 20.84
CA ASP A 240 1.99 -10.50 20.27
C ASP A 240 2.19 -10.42 18.76
N LEU A 241 3.24 -11.10 18.27
CA LEU A 241 3.60 -11.11 16.86
C LEU A 241 2.54 -11.83 16.00
N SER A 242 1.59 -12.52 16.60
CA SER A 242 0.47 -13.18 15.91
C SER A 242 -0.65 -12.20 15.57
N VAL A 243 -0.73 -11.04 16.25
CA VAL A 243 -1.79 -10.05 16.01
C VAL A 243 -1.35 -9.01 14.99
N ASP A 244 -2.11 -8.87 13.93
CA ASP A 244 -1.93 -7.81 12.93
C ASP A 244 -2.42 -6.46 13.46
N LEU A 245 -1.94 -5.37 12.85
CA LEU A 245 -2.36 -4.01 13.19
C LEU A 245 -3.88 -3.86 13.02
N CYS A 246 -4.59 -3.64 14.11
CA CYS A 246 -6.03 -3.46 14.15
C CYS A 246 -6.44 -2.04 13.72
N LEU A 247 -6.11 -1.67 12.47
CA LEU A 247 -6.43 -0.38 11.85
C LEU A 247 -6.99 -0.60 10.45
N VAL A 248 -8.23 -0.19 10.24
CA VAL A 248 -8.95 -0.39 8.98
C VAL A 248 -9.50 0.94 8.46
N SER A 249 -9.25 1.26 7.17
CA SER A 249 -9.90 2.35 6.44
C SER A 249 -11.30 1.89 6.05
N THR A 250 -12.33 2.37 6.75
CA THR A 250 -13.69 1.83 6.69
C THR A 250 -14.66 2.62 5.84
N TYR A 251 -14.35 3.91 5.59
CA TYR A 251 -15.24 4.78 4.81
C TYR A 251 -14.48 5.82 4.01
N LEU A 252 -14.92 6.00 2.77
CA LEU A 252 -14.48 7.05 1.85
C LEU A 252 -15.70 7.70 1.21
N SER A 253 -15.77 9.05 1.20
CA SER A 253 -16.77 9.77 0.40
C SER A 253 -16.21 11.05 -0.21
N PHE A 254 -16.69 11.35 -1.42
CA PHE A 254 -16.25 12.51 -2.19
C PHE A 254 -17.22 12.82 -3.33
N GLN A 255 -17.18 14.03 -3.84
CA GLN A 255 -17.77 14.35 -5.14
C GLN A 255 -16.81 13.88 -6.24
N CYS A 256 -17.27 12.96 -7.10
CA CYS A 256 -16.44 12.35 -8.12
C CYS A 256 -16.03 13.39 -9.19
N PRO A 257 -14.74 13.65 -9.42
CA PRO A 257 -14.29 14.65 -10.38
C PRO A 257 -14.46 14.21 -11.84
N ILE A 258 -14.85 12.95 -12.05
CA ILE A 258 -15.02 12.35 -13.38
C ILE A 258 -16.50 12.39 -13.81
N THR A 259 -17.41 12.09 -12.87
CA THR A 259 -18.86 11.99 -13.15
C THR A 259 -19.66 13.14 -12.55
N GLY A 260 -19.09 13.95 -11.64
CA GLY A 260 -19.76 15.01 -10.90
C GLY A 260 -20.66 14.52 -9.75
N GLY A 261 -20.99 13.23 -9.69
CA GLY A 261 -21.88 12.66 -8.67
C GLY A 261 -21.19 12.43 -7.33
N ASN A 262 -21.96 12.40 -6.25
CA ASN A 262 -21.47 12.01 -4.93
C ASN A 262 -21.24 10.51 -4.90
N LYS A 263 -20.09 10.10 -4.37
CA LYS A 263 -19.68 8.72 -4.18
C LYS A 263 -19.38 8.46 -2.71
N SER A 264 -19.84 7.31 -2.22
CA SER A 264 -19.49 6.84 -0.87
C SER A 264 -19.30 5.32 -0.88
N TYR A 265 -18.28 4.88 -0.16
CA TYR A 265 -17.94 3.46 -0.01
C TYR A 265 -17.74 3.18 1.48
N ARG A 266 -18.38 2.14 1.96
CA ARG A 266 -18.31 1.70 3.36
C ARG A 266 -18.06 0.20 3.39
N LEU A 267 -17.16 -0.23 4.27
CA LEU A 267 -16.99 -1.65 4.56
C LEU A 267 -18.10 -2.14 5.51
N GLU A 268 -18.49 -3.39 5.33
CA GLU A 268 -19.38 -4.11 6.23
C GLU A 268 -18.67 -4.42 7.56
N ASP A 269 -19.44 -4.76 8.60
CA ASP A 269 -18.94 -4.95 9.97
C ASP A 269 -17.95 -6.12 10.09
N ASP A 270 -18.03 -7.11 9.20
CA ASP A 270 -17.09 -8.25 9.13
C ASP A 270 -15.64 -7.84 8.86
N TYR A 271 -15.44 -6.64 8.28
CA TYR A 271 -14.10 -6.09 8.04
C TYR A 271 -13.56 -5.24 9.20
N LEU A 272 -14.37 -4.98 10.22
CA LEU A 272 -13.94 -4.17 11.36
C LEU A 272 -13.00 -4.98 12.28
N PRO A 273 -12.09 -4.32 13.02
CA PRO A 273 -11.32 -4.99 14.06
C PRO A 273 -12.24 -5.60 15.10
N GLN A 274 -11.97 -6.84 15.49
CA GLN A 274 -12.74 -7.56 16.51
C GLN A 274 -11.95 -7.59 17.82
N PHE A 275 -12.69 -7.63 18.95
CA PHE A 275 -12.09 -7.88 20.25
C PHE A 275 -11.51 -9.29 20.31
N GLY A 276 -10.30 -9.43 20.82
CA GLY A 276 -9.63 -10.72 21.00
C GLY A 276 -10.18 -11.53 22.18
#